data_095a79995e58333f97e25b61fce3f789
#
_entry.id   095a79995e58333f97e25b61fce3f789
#
_cell.length_a   1.000
_cell.length_b   1.000
_cell.length_c   1.000
_cell.angle_alpha   90.00
_cell.angle_beta   90.00
_cell.angle_gamma   90.00
#
_symmetry.space_group_name_H-M   'P 1'
#
loop_
_entity.id
_entity.type
_entity.pdbx_description
1 polymer ?
#
loop_
_entity_poly.entity_id
_entity_poly.type
_entity_poly.pdbx_seq_one_letter_code
_entity_poly.pdbx_strand_id
1 'polypeptide(L)'
;MRVYNKWHSMIKKELKKMNLTHPQFVVLASLAYLSQNGNEEVTQVMISKLSGIDVMTISQILSLLEKQNFVKRKEHSKDTRAKAVILNKKGEEVLQKAVPLVEQIDEIFFEKLDTDEKQFKHFLARLNEE
;
A
#
# COMPACT_ATOMS: atom_id res chain seq x y z
N MET A 1 -17.38 -2.47 -11.62
CA MET A 1 -17.26 -1.18 -10.93
C MET A 1 -18.05 -1.08 -9.63
N ARG A 2 -19.30 -1.60 -9.54
CA ARG A 2 -20.08 -1.55 -8.29
C ARG A 2 -19.39 -2.22 -7.12
N VAL A 3 -18.88 -3.43 -7.32
CA VAL A 3 -18.21 -4.19 -6.25
C VAL A 3 -16.97 -3.45 -5.77
N TYR A 4 -16.14 -3.00 -6.72
CA TYR A 4 -14.96 -2.21 -6.39
C TYR A 4 -15.32 -0.94 -5.62
N ASN A 5 -16.32 -0.20 -6.09
CA ASN A 5 -16.70 1.06 -5.45
C ASN A 5 -17.21 0.85 -4.02
N LYS A 6 -17.96 -0.22 -3.79
CA LYS A 6 -18.46 -0.57 -2.45
C LYS A 6 -17.31 -0.87 -1.50
N TRP A 7 -16.40 -1.73 -1.91
CA TRP A 7 -15.21 -2.08 -1.12
C TRP A 7 -14.31 -0.87 -0.88
N HIS A 8 -13.99 -0.13 -1.96
CA HIS A 8 -13.15 1.05 -1.90
C HIS A 8 -13.73 2.14 -0.97
N SER A 9 -15.05 2.36 -1.02
CA SER A 9 -15.71 3.35 -0.17
C SER A 9 -15.58 3.03 1.31
N MET A 10 -15.66 1.74 1.68
CA MET A 10 -15.48 1.31 3.07
C MET A 10 -14.07 1.64 3.57
N ILE A 11 -13.06 1.33 2.75
CA ILE A 11 -11.65 1.59 3.09
C ILE A 11 -11.40 3.11 3.16
N LYS A 12 -11.83 3.84 2.13
CA LYS A 12 -11.64 5.29 2.03
C LYS A 12 -12.21 6.02 3.24
N LYS A 13 -13.38 5.63 3.70
CA LYS A 13 -14.04 6.24 4.85
C LYS A 13 -13.21 6.11 6.13
N GLU A 14 -12.65 4.93 6.38
CA GLU A 14 -11.85 4.70 7.59
C GLU A 14 -10.47 5.36 7.49
N LEU A 15 -9.82 5.29 6.33
CA LEU A 15 -8.51 5.90 6.16
C LEU A 15 -8.55 7.43 6.23
N LYS A 16 -9.66 8.04 5.82
CA LYS A 16 -9.83 9.49 5.90
C LYS A 16 -9.69 10.01 7.32
N LYS A 17 -10.09 9.24 8.31
CA LYS A 17 -9.95 9.60 9.73
C LYS A 17 -8.48 9.76 10.15
N MET A 18 -7.58 9.16 9.42
CA MET A 18 -6.13 9.23 9.65
C MET A 18 -5.40 10.11 8.63
N ASN A 19 -6.15 10.90 7.86
CA ASN A 19 -5.62 11.75 6.79
C ASN A 19 -4.87 10.95 5.71
N LEU A 20 -5.32 9.73 5.43
CA LEU A 20 -4.77 8.89 4.38
C LEU A 20 -5.79 8.67 3.28
N THR A 21 -5.31 8.68 2.03
CA THR A 21 -6.05 8.15 0.89
C THR A 21 -5.75 6.65 0.77
N HIS A 22 -6.60 5.93 0.03
CA HIS A 22 -6.33 4.51 -0.23
C HIS A 22 -4.99 4.29 -0.95
N PRO A 23 -4.66 5.03 -2.03
CA PRO A 23 -3.35 4.87 -2.66
C PRO A 23 -2.17 5.17 -1.73
N GLN A 24 -2.29 6.17 -0.86
CA GLN A 24 -1.25 6.46 0.15
C GLN A 24 -1.05 5.28 1.09
N PHE A 25 -2.14 4.67 1.55
CA PHE A 25 -2.07 3.48 2.39
C PHE A 25 -1.36 2.33 1.66
N VAL A 26 -1.73 2.08 0.39
CA VAL A 26 -1.11 1.02 -0.41
C VAL A 26 0.39 1.24 -0.55
N VAL A 27 0.82 2.48 -0.78
CA VAL A 27 2.26 2.80 -0.90
C VAL A 27 2.98 2.59 0.43
N LEU A 28 2.42 3.06 1.54
CA LEU A 28 3.02 2.84 2.87
C LEU A 28 3.10 1.37 3.24
N ALA A 29 2.04 0.62 2.98
CA ALA A 29 2.00 -0.82 3.27
C ALA A 29 2.99 -1.59 2.40
N SER A 30 3.10 -1.23 1.12
CA SER A 30 4.08 -1.82 0.20
C SER A 30 5.51 -1.55 0.64
N LEU A 31 5.80 -0.32 1.05
CA LEU A 31 7.11 0.07 1.58
C LEU A 31 7.47 -0.74 2.82
N ALA A 32 6.54 -0.85 3.77
CA ALA A 32 6.76 -1.63 4.99
C ALA A 32 7.00 -3.10 4.69
N TYR A 33 6.20 -3.68 3.80
CA TYR A 33 6.34 -5.08 3.38
C TYR A 33 7.73 -5.33 2.78
N LEU A 34 8.15 -4.50 1.84
CA LEU A 34 9.45 -4.64 1.18
C LEU A 34 10.60 -4.47 2.16
N SER A 35 10.49 -3.52 3.09
CA SER A 35 11.53 -3.28 4.10
C SER A 35 11.68 -4.46 5.06
N GLN A 36 10.59 -5.16 5.38
CA GLN A 36 10.60 -6.31 6.29
C GLN A 36 11.03 -7.61 5.62
N ASN A 37 10.98 -7.68 4.29
CA ASN A 37 11.24 -8.91 3.54
C ASN A 37 12.61 -8.91 2.84
N GLY A 38 13.63 -8.41 3.54
CA GLY A 38 15.03 -8.57 3.16
C GLY A 38 15.61 -7.50 2.23
N ASN A 39 14.88 -6.44 1.96
CA ASN A 39 15.38 -5.35 1.13
C ASN A 39 16.01 -4.26 2.01
N GLU A 40 17.31 -4.08 1.89
CA GLU A 40 18.05 -3.05 2.64
C GLU A 40 17.62 -1.65 2.21
N GLU A 41 17.48 -1.44 0.90
CA GLU A 41 17.02 -0.18 0.34
C GLU A 41 15.83 -0.45 -0.59
N VAL A 42 14.71 0.20 -0.29
CA VAL A 42 13.49 0.08 -1.09
C VAL A 42 13.42 1.25 -2.06
N THR A 43 13.23 0.97 -3.34
CA THR A 43 13.13 1.98 -4.38
C THR A 43 11.69 2.22 -4.80
N GLN A 44 11.46 3.35 -5.47
CA GLN A 44 10.13 3.66 -6.05
C GLN A 44 9.69 2.61 -7.06
N VAL A 45 10.63 2.07 -7.85
CA VAL A 45 10.34 1.01 -8.83
C VAL A 45 9.86 -0.26 -8.14
N MET A 46 10.49 -0.63 -7.03
CA MET A 46 10.07 -1.80 -6.24
C MET A 46 8.65 -1.64 -5.71
N ILE A 47 8.33 -0.46 -5.19
CA ILE A 47 6.97 -0.15 -4.71
C ILE A 47 5.97 -0.22 -5.87
N SER A 48 6.32 0.31 -7.03
CA SER A 48 5.49 0.26 -8.23
C SER A 48 5.16 -1.18 -8.64
N LYS A 49 6.18 -2.04 -8.67
CA LYS A 49 6.01 -3.45 -9.06
C LYS A 49 5.11 -4.21 -8.08
N LEU A 50 5.27 -3.98 -6.78
CA LEU A 50 4.47 -4.66 -5.77
C LEU A 50 3.03 -4.16 -5.75
N SER A 51 2.84 -2.85 -5.81
CA SER A 51 1.51 -2.23 -5.67
C SER A 51 0.67 -2.25 -6.94
N GLY A 52 1.31 -2.36 -8.10
CA GLY A 52 0.63 -2.22 -9.39
C GLY A 52 0.35 -0.77 -9.77
N ILE A 53 0.85 0.20 -9.02
CA ILE A 53 0.72 1.63 -9.32
C ILE A 53 1.94 2.06 -10.14
N ASP A 54 1.74 2.85 -11.19
CA ASP A 54 2.84 3.29 -12.04
C ASP A 54 3.84 4.18 -11.29
N VAL A 55 5.10 4.19 -11.75
CA VAL A 55 6.21 4.86 -11.05
C VAL A 55 5.97 6.36 -10.89
N MET A 56 5.39 7.01 -11.91
CA MET A 56 5.12 8.45 -11.86
C MET A 56 4.10 8.77 -10.76
N THR A 57 3.04 7.98 -10.68
CA THR A 57 2.01 8.12 -9.64
C THR A 57 2.60 7.83 -8.25
N ILE A 58 3.46 6.81 -8.14
CA ILE A 58 4.19 6.51 -6.89
C ILE A 58 4.98 7.74 -6.44
N SER A 59 5.71 8.37 -7.36
CA SER A 59 6.50 9.57 -7.03
C SER A 59 5.64 10.71 -6.51
N GLN A 60 4.47 10.93 -7.10
CA GLN A 60 3.52 11.95 -6.67
C GLN A 60 2.95 11.64 -5.28
N ILE A 61 2.58 10.38 -5.04
CA ILE A 61 2.07 9.93 -3.74
C ILE A 61 3.14 10.11 -2.67
N LEU A 62 4.38 9.71 -2.96
CA LEU A 62 5.50 9.86 -2.02
C LEU A 62 5.78 11.32 -1.68
N SER A 63 5.62 12.24 -2.64
CA SER A 63 5.77 13.67 -2.37
C SER A 63 4.78 14.15 -1.32
N LEU A 64 3.53 13.69 -1.38
CA LEU A 64 2.52 14.01 -0.37
C LEU A 64 2.84 13.37 0.98
N LEU A 65 3.31 12.12 0.97
CA LEU A 65 3.69 11.41 2.20
C LEU A 65 4.91 12.04 2.87
N GLU A 66 5.84 12.59 2.10
CA GLU A 66 6.97 13.35 2.65
C GLU A 66 6.48 14.61 3.37
N LYS A 67 5.53 15.32 2.79
CA LYS A 67 4.94 16.51 3.41
C LYS A 67 4.24 16.19 4.72
N GLN A 68 3.67 15.01 4.82
CA GLN A 68 3.04 14.52 6.06
C GLN A 68 4.04 13.94 7.05
N ASN A 69 5.31 13.89 6.67
CA ASN A 69 6.40 13.33 7.46
C ASN A 69 6.24 11.82 7.75
N PHE A 70 5.61 11.10 6.83
CA PHE A 70 5.46 9.65 6.93
C PHE A 70 6.63 8.90 6.30
N VAL A 71 7.25 9.47 5.27
CA VAL A 71 8.39 8.89 4.56
C VAL A 71 9.46 9.93 4.28
N LYS A 72 10.65 9.43 3.96
CA LYS A 72 11.78 10.24 3.49
C LYS A 72 12.34 9.58 2.24
N ARG A 73 12.72 10.39 1.25
CA ARG A 73 13.42 9.90 0.06
C ARG A 73 14.85 10.40 0.06
N LYS A 74 15.77 9.56 -0.42
CA LYS A 74 17.18 9.88 -0.58
C LYS A 74 17.73 9.17 -1.80
N GLU A 75 18.97 9.52 -2.22
CA GLU A 75 19.64 8.78 -3.27
C GLU A 75 19.94 7.36 -2.80
N HIS A 76 19.79 6.39 -3.70
CA HIS A 76 20.19 5.01 -3.45
C HIS A 76 21.71 4.95 -3.30
N SER A 77 22.20 4.15 -2.36
CA SER A 77 23.65 4.07 -2.04
C SER A 77 24.49 3.52 -3.19
N LYS A 78 23.92 2.68 -4.05
CA LYS A 78 24.64 2.02 -5.15
C LYS A 78 24.24 2.55 -6.52
N ASP A 79 23.01 3.00 -6.70
CA ASP A 79 22.52 3.54 -7.96
C ASP A 79 21.95 4.94 -7.72
N THR A 80 22.76 5.96 -8.00
CA THR A 80 22.38 7.36 -7.76
C THR A 80 21.20 7.84 -8.63
N ARG A 81 20.81 7.07 -9.66
CA ARG A 81 19.65 7.39 -10.49
C ARG A 81 18.34 6.93 -9.83
N ALA A 82 18.44 6.02 -8.85
CA ALA A 82 17.29 5.53 -8.11
C ALA A 82 17.04 6.35 -6.86
N LYS A 83 15.79 6.42 -6.42
CA LYS A 83 15.41 7.01 -5.14
C LYS A 83 15.08 5.90 -4.15
N ALA A 84 15.80 5.91 -3.02
CA ALA A 84 15.49 5.05 -1.89
C ALA A 84 14.43 5.70 -1.01
N VAL A 85 13.50 4.92 -0.52
CA VAL A 85 12.38 5.38 0.31
C VAL A 85 12.48 4.77 1.69
N ILE A 86 12.37 5.60 2.71
CA ILE A 86 12.47 5.18 4.11
C ILE A 86 11.17 5.55 4.81
N LEU A 87 10.62 4.59 5.55
CA LEU A 87 9.45 4.81 6.40
C LEU A 87 9.89 5.51 7.68
N ASN A 88 9.33 6.69 7.96
CA ASN A 88 9.59 7.41 9.20
C ASN A 88 8.78 6.80 10.34
N LYS A 89 9.17 7.11 11.57
CA LYS A 89 8.46 6.62 12.77
C LYS A 89 6.97 6.99 12.75
N LYS A 90 6.64 8.20 12.34
CA LYS A 90 5.26 8.65 12.21
C LYS A 90 4.49 7.83 11.18
N GLY A 91 5.15 7.46 10.08
CA GLY A 91 4.58 6.57 9.06
C GLY A 91 4.34 5.17 9.59
N GLU A 92 5.29 4.63 10.37
CA GLU A 92 5.10 3.34 11.04
C GLU A 92 3.90 3.36 11.98
N GLU A 93 3.77 4.42 12.78
CA GLU A 93 2.68 4.57 13.75
C GLU A 93 1.30 4.61 13.07
N VAL A 94 1.18 5.39 11.98
CA VAL A 94 -0.09 5.47 11.25
C VAL A 94 -0.43 4.14 10.59
N LEU A 95 0.58 3.44 10.09
CA LEU A 95 0.40 2.15 9.45
C LEU A 95 -0.04 1.08 10.44
N GLN A 96 0.53 1.08 11.66
CA GLN A 96 0.12 0.16 12.72
C GLN A 96 -1.36 0.31 13.08
N LYS A 97 -1.92 1.50 12.93
CA LYS A 97 -3.36 1.76 13.15
C LYS A 97 -4.18 1.42 11.91
N ALA A 98 -3.67 1.73 10.73
CA ALA A 98 -4.41 1.57 9.47
C ALA A 98 -4.53 0.12 9.03
N VAL A 99 -3.48 -0.70 9.16
CA VAL A 99 -3.48 -2.08 8.69
C VAL A 99 -4.59 -2.91 9.32
N PRO A 100 -4.78 -2.93 10.66
CA PRO A 100 -5.87 -3.71 11.24
C PRO A 100 -7.25 -3.26 10.78
N LEU A 101 -7.43 -1.96 10.56
CA LEU A 101 -8.72 -1.43 10.08
C LEU A 101 -9.03 -1.90 8.66
N VAL A 102 -8.04 -1.87 7.77
CA VAL A 102 -8.20 -2.34 6.39
C VAL A 102 -8.45 -3.85 6.38
N GLU A 103 -7.71 -4.62 7.16
CA GLU A 103 -7.91 -6.07 7.28
C GLU A 103 -9.30 -6.40 7.78
N GLN A 104 -9.82 -5.65 8.76
CA GLN A 104 -11.17 -5.84 9.28
C GLN A 104 -12.22 -5.53 8.22
N ILE A 105 -12.02 -4.48 7.42
CA ILE A 105 -12.92 -4.15 6.31
C ILE A 105 -12.93 -5.28 5.29
N ASP A 106 -11.75 -5.83 4.95
CA ASP A 106 -11.64 -6.95 4.03
C ASP A 106 -12.40 -8.18 4.55
N GLU A 107 -12.24 -8.50 5.82
CA GLU A 107 -12.96 -9.62 6.44
C GLU A 107 -14.48 -9.42 6.31
N ILE A 108 -14.98 -8.26 6.68
CA ILE A 108 -16.42 -7.95 6.62
C ILE A 108 -16.92 -8.01 5.19
N PHE A 109 -16.16 -7.42 4.26
CA PHE A 109 -16.57 -7.36 2.86
C PHE A 109 -16.63 -8.74 2.21
N PHE A 110 -15.61 -9.57 2.45
CA PHE A 110 -15.48 -10.88 1.82
C PHE A 110 -16.22 -11.99 2.55
N GLU A 111 -16.71 -11.76 3.79
CA GLU A 111 -17.45 -12.80 4.54
C GLU A 111 -18.69 -13.31 3.82
N LYS A 112 -19.28 -12.50 2.92
CA LYS A 112 -20.42 -12.88 2.10
C LYS A 112 -20.12 -14.03 1.16
N LEU A 113 -18.85 -14.26 0.83
CA LEU A 113 -18.41 -15.38 -0.02
C LEU A 113 -18.34 -16.70 0.76
N ASP A 114 -18.33 -16.61 2.10
CA ASP A 114 -18.30 -17.74 3.01
C ASP A 114 -17.18 -18.72 2.61
N THR A 115 -17.49 -19.98 2.35
CA THR A 115 -16.49 -20.99 1.98
C THR A 115 -15.84 -20.73 0.62
N ASP A 116 -16.44 -19.90 -0.22
CA ASP A 116 -15.92 -19.59 -1.56
C ASP A 116 -14.84 -18.50 -1.57
N GLU A 117 -14.58 -17.85 -0.44
CA GLU A 117 -13.60 -16.76 -0.35
C GLU A 117 -12.21 -17.19 -0.80
N LYS A 118 -11.76 -18.37 -0.36
CA LYS A 118 -10.44 -18.90 -0.70
C LYS A 118 -10.30 -19.13 -2.20
N GLN A 119 -11.33 -19.69 -2.83
CA GLN A 119 -11.36 -19.93 -4.27
C GLN A 119 -11.40 -18.63 -5.06
N PHE A 120 -12.15 -17.64 -4.58
CA PHE A 120 -12.19 -16.30 -5.18
C PHE A 120 -10.80 -15.65 -5.19
N LYS A 121 -10.10 -15.69 -4.08
CA LYS A 121 -8.73 -15.18 -3.97
C LYS A 121 -7.78 -15.91 -4.92
N HIS A 122 -7.94 -17.21 -5.04
CA HIS A 122 -7.15 -18.01 -5.98
C HIS A 122 -7.38 -17.56 -7.43
N PHE A 123 -8.63 -17.32 -7.82
CA PHE A 123 -8.95 -16.84 -9.16
C PHE A 123 -8.38 -15.45 -9.42
N LEU A 124 -8.44 -14.56 -8.45
CA LEU A 124 -7.83 -13.23 -8.57
C LEU A 124 -6.32 -13.32 -8.78
N ALA A 125 -5.66 -14.19 -8.02
CA ALA A 125 -4.22 -14.42 -8.17
C ALA A 125 -3.88 -14.89 -9.59
N ARG A 126 -4.67 -15.81 -10.15
CA ARG A 126 -4.49 -16.28 -11.53
C ARG A 126 -4.65 -15.16 -12.55
N LEU A 127 -5.61 -14.28 -12.36
CA LEU A 127 -5.81 -13.14 -13.26
C LEU A 127 -4.67 -12.12 -13.16
N ASN A 128 -3.95 -12.11 -12.05
CA ASN A 128 -2.83 -11.20 -11.82
C ASN A 128 -1.49 -11.75 -12.33
N GLU A 129 -1.44 -13.00 -12.79
CA GLU A 129 -0.25 -13.59 -13.38
C GLU A 129 0.02 -12.96 -14.75
N GLU A 130 1.28 -12.67 -15.03
CA GLU A 130 1.73 -12.12 -16.31
C GLU A 130 1.96 -13.21 -17.35
#